data_8fdbbc1c1b36d255bdfe19ccd18f66e7
#
_entry.id   8fdbbc1c1b36d255bdfe19ccd18f66e7
#
_cell.length_a   1.000
_cell.length_b   1.000
_cell.length_c   1.000
_cell.angle_alpha   90.00
_cell.angle_beta   90.00
_cell.angle_gamma   90.00
#
_symmetry.space_group_name_H-M   'P 1'
#
loop_
_entity.id
_entity.type
_entity.pdbx_description
1 polymer ?
#
loop_
_entity_poly.entity_id
_entity_poly.type
_entity_poly.pdbx_seq_one_letter_code
_entity_poly.pdbx_strand_id
1 'polypeptide(L)'
;MTYPKREEAYKIWRDGYEYRCATTNFETREEYVFHTHGVAEAARIIASATTDMDSEKAYILGLLHDYGKKYDERAVNKFHGRSGYEELNKLGYSVAARICLTHTFPKQDFDNEDYLSYPQEWLEWARKELSGIIYDDYDRLIQLCDMFFEGMQKVDFENRFKGIVRRYNLPKRLLGVLMENALCLRGYFEDKTGQDIYQLLNIRAL
;
A
#
# COMPACT_ATOMS: atom_id res chain seq x y z
N MET A 1 18.60 6.42 5.89
CA MET A 1 17.38 6.08 5.15
C MET A 1 16.54 7.34 4.99
N THR A 2 16.10 7.64 3.75
CA THR A 2 15.53 8.95 3.40
C THR A 2 14.15 8.81 2.77
N TYR A 3 13.33 9.82 2.96
CA TYR A 3 12.07 10.03 2.27
C TYR A 3 11.98 11.51 1.84
N PRO A 4 11.21 11.87 0.78
CA PRO A 4 11.13 13.24 0.30
C PRO A 4 10.37 14.14 1.28
N LYS A 5 10.55 15.46 1.18
CA LYS A 5 9.65 16.41 1.79
C LYS A 5 8.29 16.41 1.08
N ARG A 6 7.22 16.96 1.70
CA ARG A 6 5.86 16.94 1.14
C ARG A 6 5.79 17.51 -0.28
N GLU A 7 6.35 18.67 -0.52
CA GLU A 7 6.33 19.30 -1.85
C GLU A 7 6.98 18.43 -2.94
N GLU A 8 8.09 17.79 -2.58
CA GLU A 8 8.82 16.90 -3.44
C GLU A 8 8.06 15.58 -3.66
N ALA A 9 7.43 15.04 -2.61
CA ALA A 9 6.55 13.88 -2.71
C ALA A 9 5.38 14.14 -3.67
N TYR A 10 4.75 15.30 -3.58
CA TYR A 10 3.70 15.70 -4.52
C TYR A 10 4.20 15.83 -5.95
N LYS A 11 5.41 16.36 -6.17
CA LYS A 11 6.01 16.43 -7.49
C LYS A 11 6.24 15.03 -8.06
N ILE A 12 6.85 14.13 -7.28
CA ILE A 12 7.10 12.74 -7.68
C ILE A 12 5.77 12.04 -8.01
N TRP A 13 4.77 12.16 -7.13
CA TRP A 13 3.46 11.56 -7.33
C TRP A 13 2.80 12.08 -8.62
N ARG A 14 2.81 13.40 -8.85
CA ARG A 14 2.23 14.04 -10.03
C ARG A 14 2.94 13.61 -11.31
N ASP A 15 4.27 13.62 -11.33
CA ASP A 15 5.06 13.19 -12.49
C ASP A 15 4.75 11.72 -12.84
N GLY A 16 4.60 10.86 -11.84
CA GLY A 16 4.17 9.47 -12.01
C GLY A 16 2.74 9.35 -12.56
N TYR A 17 1.82 10.15 -12.04
CA TYR A 17 0.42 10.21 -12.49
C TYR A 17 0.32 10.69 -13.95
N GLU A 18 1.00 11.77 -14.30
CA GLU A 18 1.04 12.32 -15.67
C GLU A 18 1.64 11.32 -16.67
N TYR A 19 2.73 10.65 -16.28
CA TYR A 19 3.33 9.58 -17.08
C TYR A 19 2.32 8.46 -17.36
N ARG A 20 1.63 7.95 -16.31
CA ARG A 20 0.59 6.94 -16.46
C ARG A 20 -0.53 7.40 -17.41
N CYS A 21 -1.01 8.64 -17.26
CA CYS A 21 -2.05 9.19 -18.11
C CYS A 21 -1.67 9.27 -19.58
N ALA A 22 -0.39 9.48 -19.86
CA ALA A 22 0.14 9.58 -21.22
C ALA A 22 0.41 8.21 -21.88
N THR A 23 0.68 7.17 -21.09
CA THR A 23 1.21 5.89 -21.58
C THR A 23 0.27 4.69 -21.42
N THR A 24 -0.81 4.84 -20.65
CA THR A 24 -1.77 3.74 -20.40
C THR A 24 -3.21 4.16 -20.70
N ASN A 25 -4.05 3.21 -21.12
CA ASN A 25 -5.51 3.39 -21.18
C ASN A 25 -6.08 3.38 -19.75
N PHE A 26 -5.86 4.48 -19.03
CA PHE A 26 -6.26 4.60 -17.65
C PHE A 26 -7.73 5.04 -17.58
N GLU A 27 -8.64 4.09 -17.44
CA GLU A 27 -10.08 4.35 -17.36
C GLU A 27 -10.49 5.02 -16.03
N THR A 28 -9.65 4.92 -14.98
CA THR A 28 -10.00 5.33 -13.62
C THR A 28 -8.94 6.23 -12.98
N ARG A 29 -8.68 7.38 -13.64
CA ARG A 29 -7.74 8.39 -13.10
C ARG A 29 -8.15 8.86 -11.72
N GLU A 30 -9.44 9.08 -11.54
CA GLU A 30 -10.02 9.49 -10.28
C GLU A 30 -9.85 8.42 -9.18
N GLU A 31 -9.94 7.14 -9.52
CA GLU A 31 -9.70 6.05 -8.55
C GLU A 31 -8.27 6.05 -8.03
N TYR A 32 -7.27 6.25 -8.90
CA TYR A 32 -5.87 6.32 -8.46
C TYR A 32 -5.63 7.51 -7.54
N VAL A 33 -6.15 8.68 -7.92
CA VAL A 33 -6.06 9.91 -7.09
C VAL A 33 -6.77 9.68 -5.75
N PHE A 34 -8.01 9.19 -5.78
CA PHE A 34 -8.78 8.91 -4.58
C PHE A 34 -8.08 7.92 -3.65
N HIS A 35 -7.55 6.83 -4.22
CA HIS A 35 -6.86 5.79 -3.46
C HIS A 35 -5.59 6.33 -2.80
N THR A 36 -4.67 6.90 -3.57
CA THR A 36 -3.37 7.35 -3.03
C THR A 36 -3.50 8.47 -2.00
N HIS A 37 -4.39 9.45 -2.26
CA HIS A 37 -4.67 10.51 -1.28
C HIS A 37 -5.44 9.98 -0.07
N GLY A 38 -6.35 9.03 -0.27
CA GLY A 38 -7.10 8.38 0.80
C GLY A 38 -6.17 7.62 1.75
N VAL A 39 -5.27 6.81 1.22
CA VAL A 39 -4.25 6.07 2.01
C VAL A 39 -3.33 7.05 2.75
N ALA A 40 -2.87 8.11 2.08
CA ALA A 40 -2.04 9.13 2.70
C ALA A 40 -2.73 9.81 3.90
N GLU A 41 -3.97 10.20 3.72
CA GLU A 41 -4.73 10.88 4.77
C GLU A 41 -5.10 9.92 5.92
N ALA A 42 -5.50 8.69 5.63
CA ALA A 42 -5.74 7.68 6.66
C ALA A 42 -4.48 7.41 7.50
N ALA A 43 -3.32 7.26 6.85
CA ALA A 43 -2.05 7.08 7.52
C ALA A 43 -1.68 8.30 8.40
N ARG A 44 -1.90 9.51 7.90
CA ARG A 44 -1.68 10.75 8.66
C ARG A 44 -2.56 10.80 9.92
N ILE A 45 -3.86 10.47 9.76
CA ILE A 45 -4.82 10.50 10.87
C ILE A 45 -4.42 9.50 11.96
N ILE A 46 -4.13 8.24 11.60
CA ILE A 46 -3.74 7.22 12.56
C ILE A 46 -2.41 7.60 13.24
N ALA A 47 -1.40 8.00 12.47
CA ALA A 47 -0.12 8.44 13.03
C ALA A 47 -0.26 9.64 13.99
N SER A 48 -1.15 10.59 13.68
CA SER A 48 -1.43 11.73 14.57
C SER A 48 -2.06 11.33 15.90
N ALA A 49 -2.71 10.17 15.97
CA ALA A 49 -3.30 9.64 17.20
C ALA A 49 -2.30 8.80 18.01
N THR A 50 -1.10 8.55 17.51
CA THR A 50 -0.01 7.87 18.25
C THR A 50 0.95 8.90 18.86
N THR A 51 1.76 8.46 19.84
CA THR A 51 2.74 9.33 20.50
C THR A 51 4.13 9.28 19.88
N ASP A 52 4.39 8.30 19.03
CA ASP A 52 5.72 7.92 18.55
C ASP A 52 5.87 7.91 17.03
N MET A 53 4.83 8.33 16.29
CA MET A 53 4.86 8.37 14.83
C MET A 53 4.74 9.81 14.30
N ASP A 54 5.52 10.10 13.27
CA ASP A 54 5.44 11.36 12.52
C ASP A 54 4.33 11.25 11.46
N SER A 55 3.26 12.04 11.66
CA SER A 55 2.09 12.05 10.79
C SER A 55 2.38 12.62 9.39
N GLU A 56 3.35 13.53 9.28
CA GLU A 56 3.79 14.05 7.98
C GLU A 56 4.51 12.97 7.17
N LYS A 57 5.42 12.24 7.81
CA LYS A 57 6.08 11.08 7.20
C LYS A 57 5.06 10.02 6.79
N ALA A 58 4.09 9.71 7.64
CA ALA A 58 3.02 8.76 7.32
C ALA A 58 2.23 9.17 6.08
N TYR A 59 1.87 10.45 5.98
CA TYR A 59 1.21 11.01 4.80
C TYR A 59 2.03 10.81 3.52
N ILE A 60 3.30 11.19 3.55
CA ILE A 60 4.22 11.10 2.40
C ILE A 60 4.37 9.66 1.92
N LEU A 61 4.54 8.73 2.86
CA LEU A 61 4.70 7.32 2.55
C LEU A 61 3.41 6.72 1.96
N GLY A 62 2.25 7.09 2.51
CA GLY A 62 0.95 6.71 1.95
C GLY A 62 0.72 7.27 0.55
N LEU A 63 1.11 8.52 0.28
CA LEU A 63 0.97 9.13 -1.04
C LEU A 63 1.78 8.39 -2.12
N LEU A 64 2.95 7.88 -1.76
CA LEU A 64 3.90 7.26 -2.70
C LEU A 64 3.85 5.73 -2.74
N HIS A 65 3.05 5.04 -1.89
CA HIS A 65 3.07 3.59 -1.79
C HIS A 65 2.83 2.88 -3.13
N ASP A 66 1.98 3.46 -3.95
CA ASP A 66 1.56 2.95 -5.26
C ASP A 66 2.27 3.63 -6.46
N TYR A 67 3.40 4.31 -6.22
CA TYR A 67 4.13 5.02 -7.28
C TYR A 67 4.48 4.15 -8.48
N GLY A 68 4.76 2.87 -8.26
CA GLY A 68 5.06 1.92 -9.33
C GLY A 68 3.90 1.64 -10.28
N LYS A 69 2.65 1.93 -9.90
CA LYS A 69 1.47 1.82 -10.77
C LYS A 69 1.46 2.82 -11.94
N LYS A 70 2.44 3.70 -12.01
CA LYS A 70 2.66 4.53 -13.20
C LYS A 70 2.97 3.72 -14.46
N TYR A 71 3.49 2.51 -14.30
CA TYR A 71 3.77 1.60 -15.39
C TYR A 71 2.65 0.59 -15.59
N ASP A 72 2.44 0.17 -16.85
CA ASP A 72 1.70 -1.06 -17.12
C ASP A 72 2.60 -2.25 -16.70
N GLU A 73 2.17 -3.00 -15.71
CA GLU A 73 2.93 -4.13 -15.16
C GLU A 73 3.28 -5.18 -16.20
N ARG A 74 2.38 -5.42 -17.17
CA ARG A 74 2.58 -6.39 -18.24
C ARG A 74 3.60 -5.89 -19.25
N ALA A 75 3.54 -4.60 -19.60
CA ALA A 75 4.44 -4.00 -20.57
C ALA A 75 5.89 -3.96 -20.06
N VAL A 76 6.10 -3.74 -18.75
CA VAL A 76 7.45 -3.68 -18.16
C VAL A 76 7.90 -4.99 -17.50
N ASN A 77 7.05 -6.02 -17.52
CA ASN A 77 7.30 -7.30 -16.87
C ASN A 77 7.72 -7.18 -15.40
N LYS A 78 7.07 -6.28 -14.66
CA LYS A 78 7.32 -6.02 -13.24
C LYS A 78 6.00 -5.70 -12.53
N PHE A 79 5.83 -6.14 -11.30
CA PHE A 79 4.72 -5.68 -10.48
C PHE A 79 5.00 -4.28 -9.90
N HIS A 80 3.94 -3.52 -9.55
CA HIS A 80 4.06 -2.13 -9.11
C HIS A 80 4.94 -1.95 -7.87
N GLY A 81 4.89 -2.88 -6.92
CA GLY A 81 5.77 -2.87 -5.75
C GLY A 81 7.25 -2.85 -6.12
N ARG A 82 7.66 -3.67 -7.11
CA ARG A 82 9.02 -3.70 -7.63
C ARG A 82 9.37 -2.42 -8.39
N SER A 83 8.49 -1.97 -9.27
CA SER A 83 8.72 -0.76 -10.06
C SER A 83 8.88 0.47 -9.18
N GLY A 84 8.01 0.63 -8.17
CA GLY A 84 8.09 1.72 -7.19
C GLY A 84 9.36 1.64 -6.34
N TYR A 85 9.70 0.44 -5.86
CA TYR A 85 10.91 0.19 -5.08
C TYR A 85 12.18 0.59 -5.85
N GLU A 86 12.33 0.11 -7.09
CA GLU A 86 13.51 0.40 -7.91
C GLU A 86 13.62 1.89 -8.25
N GLU A 87 12.50 2.53 -8.63
CA GLU A 87 12.49 3.94 -9.05
C GLU A 87 12.76 4.91 -7.88
N LEU A 88 12.09 4.71 -6.75
CA LEU A 88 12.30 5.58 -5.59
C LEU A 88 13.70 5.39 -4.97
N ASN A 89 14.27 4.19 -5.04
CA ASN A 89 15.68 3.99 -4.67
C ASN A 89 16.63 4.75 -5.60
N LYS A 90 16.39 4.77 -6.92
CA LYS A 90 17.19 5.58 -7.87
C LYS A 90 17.11 7.08 -7.57
N LEU A 91 15.96 7.55 -7.05
CA LEU A 91 15.79 8.93 -6.60
C LEU A 91 16.40 9.19 -5.21
N GLY A 92 16.91 8.17 -4.52
CA GLY A 92 17.54 8.27 -3.22
C GLY A 92 16.58 8.18 -2.03
N TYR A 93 15.30 7.83 -2.24
CA TYR A 93 14.25 7.77 -1.21
C TYR A 93 14.01 6.34 -0.72
N SER A 94 14.99 5.77 -0.04
CA SER A 94 15.00 4.35 0.36
C SER A 94 13.85 3.96 1.30
N VAL A 95 13.33 4.89 2.13
CA VAL A 95 12.16 4.59 2.99
C VAL A 95 10.89 4.50 2.16
N ALA A 96 10.64 5.47 1.27
CA ALA A 96 9.47 5.43 0.40
C ALA A 96 9.54 4.25 -0.58
N ALA A 97 10.72 3.93 -1.09
CA ALA A 97 10.96 2.74 -1.92
C ALA A 97 10.58 1.46 -1.18
N ARG A 98 11.03 1.31 0.08
CA ARG A 98 10.68 0.17 0.93
C ARG A 98 9.17 0.00 1.07
N ILE A 99 8.43 1.08 1.31
CA ILE A 99 6.96 1.04 1.42
C ILE A 99 6.31 0.54 0.12
N CYS A 100 6.81 0.93 -1.05
CA CYS A 100 6.29 0.39 -2.32
C CYS A 100 6.40 -1.14 -2.41
N LEU A 101 7.42 -1.72 -1.82
CA LEU A 101 7.56 -3.18 -1.77
C LEU A 101 6.73 -3.80 -0.65
N THR A 102 6.86 -3.28 0.57
CA THR A 102 6.33 -3.92 1.78
C THR A 102 4.80 -3.86 1.87
N HIS A 103 4.14 -2.84 1.28
CA HIS A 103 2.68 -2.77 1.31
C HIS A 103 2.02 -3.94 0.57
N THR A 104 2.69 -4.49 -0.45
CA THR A 104 2.20 -5.64 -1.23
C THR A 104 2.34 -6.97 -0.47
N PHE A 105 3.27 -7.04 0.49
CA PHE A 105 3.60 -8.25 1.25
C PHE A 105 3.40 -8.01 2.75
N PRO A 106 2.15 -8.13 3.27
CA PRO A 106 1.87 -7.96 4.70
C PRO A 106 2.64 -8.92 5.60
N LYS A 107 2.99 -10.10 5.09
CA LYS A 107 3.90 -11.06 5.73
C LYS A 107 5.20 -11.11 4.94
N GLN A 108 6.35 -11.00 5.61
CA GLN A 108 7.67 -11.17 4.96
C GLN A 108 7.90 -12.60 4.49
N ASP A 109 7.49 -13.56 5.33
CA ASP A 109 7.48 -14.99 4.98
C ASP A 109 6.11 -15.33 4.43
N PHE A 110 5.96 -15.15 3.12
CA PHE A 110 4.72 -15.42 2.39
C PHE A 110 4.80 -16.74 1.63
N ASP A 111 3.66 -17.40 1.52
CA ASP A 111 3.53 -18.60 0.71
C ASP A 111 3.26 -18.23 -0.76
N ASN A 112 3.94 -18.90 -1.71
CA ASN A 112 3.71 -18.65 -3.15
C ASN A 112 2.25 -18.90 -3.53
N GLU A 113 1.56 -19.80 -2.85
CA GLU A 113 0.15 -20.07 -3.07
C GLU A 113 -0.77 -18.88 -2.78
N ASP A 114 -0.30 -17.91 -1.98
CA ASP A 114 -1.05 -16.69 -1.67
C ASP A 114 -0.90 -15.64 -2.79
N TYR A 115 0.06 -15.82 -3.69
CA TYR A 115 0.40 -14.89 -4.77
C TYR A 115 0.39 -15.54 -6.15
N LEU A 116 -0.55 -16.46 -6.41
CA LEU A 116 -0.64 -17.21 -7.66
C LEU A 116 -0.79 -16.34 -8.93
N SER A 117 -1.23 -15.11 -8.78
CA SER A 117 -1.35 -14.16 -9.90
C SER A 117 -0.01 -13.52 -10.31
N TYR A 118 1.04 -13.67 -9.48
CA TYR A 118 2.36 -13.13 -9.77
C TYR A 118 3.27 -14.18 -10.40
N PRO A 119 4.11 -13.79 -11.41
CA PRO A 119 5.14 -14.65 -11.94
C PRO A 119 6.13 -15.09 -10.85
N GLN A 120 6.60 -16.33 -10.92
CA GLN A 120 7.53 -16.91 -9.94
C GLN A 120 8.79 -16.05 -9.75
N GLU A 121 9.35 -15.52 -10.84
CA GLU A 121 10.54 -14.64 -10.81
C GLU A 121 10.34 -13.37 -9.98
N TRP A 122 9.10 -12.83 -9.95
CA TRP A 122 8.76 -11.66 -9.14
C TRP A 122 8.73 -12.01 -7.65
N LEU A 123 8.20 -13.19 -7.33
CA LEU A 123 8.14 -13.66 -5.94
C LEU A 123 9.54 -13.99 -5.40
N GLU A 124 10.40 -14.60 -6.22
CA GLU A 124 11.79 -14.87 -5.85
C GLU A 124 12.58 -13.58 -5.60
N TRP A 125 12.43 -12.59 -6.47
CA TRP A 125 13.02 -11.28 -6.29
C TRP A 125 12.49 -10.61 -5.01
N ALA A 126 11.17 -10.59 -4.80
CA ALA A 126 10.56 -9.99 -3.61
C ALA A 126 11.06 -10.65 -2.32
N ARG A 127 11.13 -11.97 -2.28
CA ARG A 127 11.63 -12.71 -1.11
C ARG A 127 13.08 -12.36 -0.79
N LYS A 128 13.93 -12.22 -1.83
CA LYS A 128 15.32 -11.80 -1.66
C LYS A 128 15.41 -10.40 -1.07
N GLU A 129 14.70 -9.43 -1.61
CA GLU A 129 14.73 -8.06 -1.10
C GLU A 129 14.13 -7.95 0.31
N LEU A 130 13.00 -8.62 0.56
CA LEU A 130 12.33 -8.61 1.86
C LEU A 130 13.14 -9.24 2.97
N SER A 131 14.01 -10.23 2.66
CA SER A 131 14.87 -10.89 3.67
C SER A 131 15.84 -9.93 4.38
N GLY A 132 16.16 -8.79 3.74
CA GLY A 132 17.01 -7.74 4.30
C GLY A 132 16.24 -6.60 4.98
N ILE A 133 14.91 -6.65 5.00
CA ILE A 133 14.04 -5.58 5.51
C ILE A 133 13.46 -6.01 6.86
N ILE A 134 13.52 -5.13 7.86
CA ILE A 134 12.74 -5.26 9.10
C ILE A 134 11.58 -4.30 9.02
N TYR A 135 10.33 -4.82 9.06
CA TYR A 135 9.14 -3.99 9.03
C TYR A 135 9.04 -3.12 10.28
N ASP A 136 8.91 -1.82 10.07
CA ASP A 136 8.60 -0.87 11.14
C ASP A 136 7.10 -0.51 11.16
N ASP A 137 6.73 0.43 12.02
CA ASP A 137 5.33 0.85 12.16
C ASP A 137 4.79 1.52 10.91
N TYR A 138 5.64 2.16 10.10
CA TYR A 138 5.19 2.77 8.84
C TYR A 138 4.86 1.71 7.78
N ASP A 139 5.60 0.61 7.72
CA ASP A 139 5.26 -0.51 6.83
C ASP A 139 3.86 -1.06 7.19
N ARG A 140 3.64 -1.35 8.47
CA ARG A 140 2.37 -1.87 9.00
C ARG A 140 1.22 -0.87 8.81
N LEU A 141 1.49 0.42 9.04
CA LEU A 141 0.50 1.47 8.89
C LEU A 141 0.01 1.59 7.45
N ILE A 142 0.93 1.60 6.48
CA ILE A 142 0.53 1.72 5.08
C ILE A 142 -0.17 0.45 4.60
N GLN A 143 0.27 -0.73 5.03
CA GLN A 143 -0.46 -1.98 4.79
C GLN A 143 -1.90 -1.92 5.29
N LEU A 144 -2.11 -1.43 6.51
CA LEU A 144 -3.45 -1.26 7.08
C LEU A 144 -4.29 -0.25 6.28
N CYS A 145 -3.71 0.93 5.99
CA CYS A 145 -4.44 2.01 5.33
C CYS A 145 -4.85 1.65 3.90
N ASP A 146 -4.03 0.91 3.15
CA ASP A 146 -4.36 0.46 1.81
C ASP A 146 -5.63 -0.42 1.78
N MET A 147 -5.90 -1.15 2.85
CA MET A 147 -7.06 -2.04 2.95
C MET A 147 -8.40 -1.30 3.12
N PHE A 148 -8.40 0.01 3.35
CA PHE A 148 -9.63 0.78 3.54
C PHE A 148 -10.20 1.43 2.27
N PHE A 149 -9.59 1.19 1.10
CA PHE A 149 -10.01 1.85 -0.14
C PHE A 149 -10.28 0.85 -1.26
N GLU A 150 -11.47 0.91 -1.86
CA GLU A 150 -11.90 0.09 -3.00
C GLU A 150 -12.65 0.95 -4.00
N GLY A 151 -12.11 1.10 -5.23
CA GLY A 151 -12.65 2.04 -6.21
C GLY A 151 -12.68 3.47 -5.67
N MET A 152 -13.83 4.11 -5.77
CA MET A 152 -14.07 5.46 -5.24
C MET A 152 -14.71 5.46 -3.84
N GLN A 153 -14.45 4.44 -3.04
CA GLN A 153 -15.10 4.29 -1.73
C GLN A 153 -14.09 3.92 -0.64
N LYS A 154 -14.35 4.46 0.56
CA LYS A 154 -13.74 3.96 1.79
C LYS A 154 -14.61 2.81 2.31
N VAL A 155 -14.00 1.65 2.56
CA VAL A 155 -14.67 0.40 2.85
C VAL A 155 -14.10 -0.29 4.10
N ASP A 156 -14.88 -1.19 4.68
CA ASP A 156 -14.39 -2.15 5.66
C ASP A 156 -13.58 -3.30 5.00
N PHE A 157 -12.96 -4.12 5.81
CA PHE A 157 -12.13 -5.23 5.31
C PHE A 157 -12.94 -6.27 4.52
N GLU A 158 -14.18 -6.55 4.93
CA GLU A 158 -15.00 -7.55 4.25
C GLU A 158 -15.29 -7.14 2.81
N ASN A 159 -15.67 -5.89 2.60
CA ASN A 159 -15.93 -5.35 1.27
C ASN A 159 -14.65 -5.22 0.44
N ARG A 160 -13.53 -4.79 1.05
CA ARG A 160 -12.24 -4.74 0.38
C ARG A 160 -11.81 -6.12 -0.15
N PHE A 161 -11.85 -7.13 0.71
CA PHE A 161 -11.37 -8.46 0.33
C PHE A 161 -12.30 -9.18 -0.63
N LYS A 162 -13.62 -8.98 -0.53
CA LYS A 162 -14.56 -9.43 -1.56
C LYS A 162 -14.22 -8.83 -2.93
N GLY A 163 -13.87 -7.54 -2.97
CA GLY A 163 -13.41 -6.85 -4.19
C GLY A 163 -12.12 -7.45 -4.76
N ILE A 164 -11.12 -7.67 -3.92
CA ILE A 164 -9.83 -8.28 -4.32
C ILE A 164 -10.02 -9.70 -4.87
N VAL A 165 -10.72 -10.56 -4.12
CA VAL A 165 -10.99 -11.95 -4.52
C VAL A 165 -11.70 -11.98 -5.88
N ARG A 166 -12.69 -11.10 -6.10
CA ARG A 166 -13.42 -11.02 -7.37
C ARG A 166 -12.52 -10.54 -8.53
N ARG A 167 -11.69 -9.50 -8.32
CA ARG A 167 -10.82 -8.94 -9.37
C ARG A 167 -9.75 -9.91 -9.85
N TYR A 168 -9.13 -10.59 -8.92
CA TYR A 168 -7.99 -11.48 -9.19
C TYR A 168 -8.37 -12.95 -9.24
N ASN A 169 -9.68 -13.28 -9.13
CA ASN A 169 -10.19 -14.65 -9.09
C ASN A 169 -9.42 -15.53 -8.08
N LEU A 170 -9.15 -14.99 -6.90
CA LEU A 170 -8.36 -15.67 -5.88
C LEU A 170 -9.17 -16.79 -5.19
N PRO A 171 -8.50 -17.85 -4.70
CA PRO A 171 -9.15 -18.90 -3.92
C PRO A 171 -9.83 -18.32 -2.66
N LYS A 172 -11.05 -18.73 -2.36
CA LYS A 172 -11.81 -18.25 -1.18
C LYS A 172 -11.09 -18.47 0.16
N ARG A 173 -10.19 -19.48 0.23
CA ARG A 173 -9.36 -19.73 1.44
C ARG A 173 -8.50 -18.52 1.81
N LEU A 174 -8.05 -17.74 0.81
CA LEU A 174 -7.22 -16.55 1.05
C LEU A 174 -7.99 -15.43 1.75
N LEU A 175 -9.32 -15.40 1.65
CA LEU A 175 -10.13 -14.42 2.36
C LEU A 175 -9.90 -14.48 3.88
N GLY A 176 -9.80 -15.69 4.45
CA GLY A 176 -9.49 -15.87 5.87
C GLY A 176 -8.12 -15.34 6.25
N VAL A 177 -7.10 -15.65 5.46
CA VAL A 177 -5.72 -15.19 5.68
C VAL A 177 -5.61 -13.66 5.60
N LEU A 178 -6.24 -13.06 4.59
CA LEU A 178 -6.27 -11.60 4.42
C LEU A 178 -6.99 -10.92 5.58
N MET A 179 -8.13 -11.48 6.00
CA MET A 179 -8.91 -10.95 7.13
C MET A 179 -8.13 -11.04 8.45
N GLU A 180 -7.49 -12.17 8.73
CA GLU A 180 -6.67 -12.35 9.94
C GLU A 180 -5.54 -11.31 9.99
N ASN A 181 -4.82 -11.11 8.90
CA ASN A 181 -3.76 -10.11 8.82
C ASN A 181 -4.28 -8.69 9.05
N ALA A 182 -5.41 -8.35 8.41
CA ALA A 182 -6.03 -7.04 8.57
C ALA A 182 -6.48 -6.76 10.01
N LEU A 183 -7.09 -7.76 10.65
CA LEU A 183 -7.51 -7.66 12.05
C LEU A 183 -6.32 -7.53 13.00
N CYS A 184 -5.22 -8.26 12.77
CA CYS A 184 -3.99 -8.12 13.55
C CYS A 184 -3.40 -6.70 13.41
N LEU A 185 -3.31 -6.16 12.20
CA LEU A 185 -2.82 -4.81 11.97
C LEU A 185 -3.73 -3.75 12.59
N ARG A 186 -5.05 -3.93 12.46
CA ARG A 186 -6.03 -3.04 13.09
C ARG A 186 -5.87 -3.05 14.61
N GLY A 187 -5.85 -4.20 15.24
CA GLY A 187 -5.67 -4.33 16.70
C GLY A 187 -4.36 -3.69 17.18
N TYR A 188 -3.28 -3.89 16.43
CA TYR A 188 -1.99 -3.25 16.73
C TYR A 188 -2.10 -1.71 16.79
N PHE A 189 -2.78 -1.08 15.84
CA PHE A 189 -2.94 0.38 15.84
C PHE A 189 -4.04 0.85 16.79
N GLU A 190 -5.06 0.06 17.09
CA GLU A 190 -6.02 0.36 18.16
C GLU A 190 -5.34 0.38 19.53
N ASP A 191 -4.42 -0.54 19.79
CA ASP A 191 -3.61 -0.54 21.02
C ASP A 191 -2.69 0.71 21.08
N LYS A 192 -2.06 1.09 19.98
CA LYS A 192 -1.17 2.26 19.92
C LYS A 192 -1.90 3.60 20.05
N THR A 193 -3.08 3.70 19.50
CA THR A 193 -3.88 4.95 19.49
C THR A 193 -4.83 5.05 20.68
N GLY A 194 -5.18 3.94 21.31
CA GLY A 194 -6.26 3.86 22.30
C GLY A 194 -7.65 4.14 21.70
N GLN A 195 -7.82 4.03 20.38
CA GLN A 195 -9.05 4.38 19.67
C GLN A 195 -9.43 3.28 18.66
N ASP A 196 -10.73 3.12 18.41
CA ASP A 196 -11.22 2.28 17.33
C ASP A 196 -10.87 2.89 15.97
N ILE A 197 -10.15 2.15 15.13
CA ILE A 197 -9.65 2.65 13.84
C ILE A 197 -10.78 2.94 12.86
N TYR A 198 -11.87 2.19 12.88
CA TYR A 198 -13.01 2.47 12.00
C TYR A 198 -13.70 3.78 12.39
N GLN A 199 -13.86 4.04 13.69
CA GLN A 199 -14.39 5.32 14.17
C GLN A 199 -13.45 6.47 13.84
N LEU A 200 -12.15 6.32 14.10
CA LEU A 200 -11.13 7.32 13.81
C LEU A 200 -11.12 7.74 12.33
N LEU A 201 -11.31 6.77 11.43
CA LEU A 201 -11.33 6.99 9.99
C LEU A 201 -12.73 7.25 9.40
N ASN A 202 -13.79 7.26 10.22
CA ASN A 202 -15.18 7.35 9.77
C ASN A 202 -15.54 6.26 8.73
N ILE A 203 -15.14 5.02 9.00
CA ILE A 203 -15.50 3.85 8.20
C ILE A 203 -16.78 3.26 8.80
N ARG A 204 -17.81 3.08 7.97
CA ARG A 204 -19.02 2.38 8.38
C ARG A 204 -18.83 0.89 8.13
N ALA A 205 -18.77 0.09 9.19
CA ALA A 205 -18.94 -1.35 9.08
C ALA A 205 -20.41 -1.63 8.71
N LEU A 206 -20.62 -2.41 7.65
CA LEU A 206 -21.95 -2.87 7.23
C LEU A 206 -22.40 -4.05 8.07
#